data_93201824eff242fe6a146d2691e9cebe
#
_entry.id   93201824eff242fe6a146d2691e9cebe
#
_cell.length_a   1.000
_cell.length_b   1.000
_cell.length_c   1.000
_cell.angle_alpha   90.00
_cell.angle_beta   90.00
_cell.angle_gamma   90.00
#
_symmetry.space_group_name_H-M   'P 1'
#
loop_
_entity.id
_entity.type
_entity.pdbx_description
1 polymer ?
#
loop_
_entity_poly.entity_id
_entity_poly.type
_entity_poly.pdbx_seq_one_letter_code
_entity_poly.pdbx_strand_id
1 'polypeptide(L)'
;EGEAGVWWRGVMNCLSRFFFFKQKTAYEIHQGLEFRRVLFRSPTANGVRRAFIDFFGGHGHHHEVSGSLIPHDPTLLFTVAGMVPFKPYFVGEQPAPWPRAVTVQKCVRAGGKHNDLDEVGRTSRHLTFFEMLGNFSFGDYFKSEACAFAWEFVTANLGLDPERLWITVHVSDDEAEAIWRDEVGVPAERIQRLDEENYWRMAETGPCGPCSEIFWDKGPDFGEDGGPAHGGDERFIEIWNLVFMQFEQHDDGSMTSLPAPSIDTGAGLERILSVLEGVDSVWETEEFSRLLGRIGELSGVPHGSSDRTDVSQRILADHARSSTFLISDGVFPSNEDRGYVLRRIIRRAVRHAWLLGVQDPIMPELVDAVVGIMGSDYRSEERRVGKECRSRWSPYH
;
A
#
# COMPACT_ATOMS: atom_id res chain seq x y z
N GLU A 1 27.31 47.20 -35.25
CA GLU A 1 27.67 46.64 -33.90
C GLU A 1 26.52 46.93 -32.94
N GLY A 2 25.52 46.08 -32.79
CA GLY A 2 24.44 46.39 -31.85
C GLY A 2 23.39 45.34 -31.58
N GLU A 3 23.16 44.34 -32.40
CA GLU A 3 22.07 43.38 -32.15
C GLU A 3 22.47 41.90 -31.92
N ALA A 4 23.65 41.48 -32.29
CA ALA A 4 24.16 40.13 -32.08
C ALA A 4 24.60 39.84 -30.61
N GLY A 5 24.91 40.86 -29.83
CA GLY A 5 25.42 40.75 -28.46
C GLY A 5 24.34 40.41 -27.42
N VAL A 6 23.06 40.69 -27.71
CA VAL A 6 21.96 40.48 -26.74
C VAL A 6 21.43 39.04 -26.85
N TRP A 7 21.46 38.44 -28.02
CA TRP A 7 21.03 37.04 -28.23
C TRP A 7 21.98 36.02 -27.60
N TRP A 8 23.29 36.26 -27.64
CA TRP A 8 24.27 35.37 -27.03
C TRP A 8 24.25 35.37 -25.49
N ARG A 9 23.88 36.47 -24.84
CA ARG A 9 23.71 36.51 -23.37
C ARG A 9 22.47 35.78 -22.88
N GLY A 10 21.40 35.72 -23.67
CA GLY A 10 20.19 34.97 -23.39
C GLY A 10 20.40 33.45 -23.43
N VAL A 11 21.14 32.97 -24.43
CA VAL A 11 21.42 31.53 -24.58
C VAL A 11 22.42 31.02 -23.53
N MET A 12 23.44 31.83 -23.18
CA MET A 12 24.39 31.45 -22.14
C MET A 12 23.77 31.44 -20.72
N ASN A 13 22.77 32.28 -20.44
CA ASN A 13 22.02 32.22 -19.18
C ASN A 13 21.02 31.05 -19.12
N CYS A 14 20.53 30.56 -20.26
CA CYS A 14 19.72 29.35 -20.31
C CYS A 14 20.57 28.07 -20.11
N LEU A 15 21.75 28.01 -20.74
CA LEU A 15 22.67 26.88 -20.63
C LEU A 15 23.32 26.79 -19.23
N SER A 16 23.59 27.93 -18.57
CA SER A 16 24.11 27.91 -17.19
C SER A 16 23.06 27.45 -16.17
N ARG A 17 21.76 27.63 -16.42
CA ARG A 17 20.70 27.06 -15.58
C ARG A 17 20.52 25.56 -15.79
N PHE A 18 20.80 25.03 -16.98
CA PHE A 18 20.76 23.58 -17.26
C PHE A 18 21.99 22.83 -16.71
N PHE A 19 23.12 23.47 -16.54
CA PHE A 19 24.32 22.83 -15.97
C PHE A 19 24.37 22.85 -14.43
N PHE A 20 23.57 23.68 -13.75
CA PHE A 20 23.50 23.71 -12.30
C PHE A 20 22.57 22.65 -11.68
N PHE A 21 21.85 21.90 -12.50
CA PHE A 21 21.02 20.78 -12.02
C PHE A 21 21.74 19.41 -12.00
N LYS A 22 23.01 19.36 -12.41
CA LYS A 22 23.81 18.12 -12.44
C LYS A 22 25.02 18.23 -11.53
N GLN A 23 24.84 18.35 -10.25
CA GLN A 23 25.76 17.90 -9.18
C GLN A 23 25.26 18.44 -7.84
N LYS A 24 24.23 17.83 -7.28
CA LYS A 24 24.18 17.73 -5.82
C LYS A 24 25.26 16.71 -5.47
N THR A 25 26.31 17.14 -4.83
CA THR A 25 27.38 16.25 -4.37
C THR A 25 26.82 15.28 -3.32
N ALA A 26 27.35 14.06 -3.25
CA ALA A 26 27.02 13.06 -2.22
C ALA A 26 27.00 13.65 -0.79
N TYR A 27 27.75 14.72 -0.56
CA TYR A 27 27.82 15.46 0.69
C TYR A 27 26.54 16.28 0.99
N GLU A 28 25.91 16.91 0.01
CA GLU A 28 24.64 17.65 0.19
C GLU A 28 23.44 16.70 0.38
N ILE A 29 23.50 15.52 -0.24
CA ILE A 29 22.54 14.43 -0.02
C ILE A 29 22.69 13.91 1.42
N HIS A 30 23.91 13.75 1.91
CA HIS A 30 24.20 13.27 3.28
C HIS A 30 23.72 14.25 4.36
N GLN A 31 23.92 15.55 4.18
CA GLN A 31 23.39 16.57 5.12
C GLN A 31 21.86 16.66 5.11
N GLY A 32 21.23 16.46 3.94
CA GLY A 32 19.77 16.38 3.84
C GLY A 32 19.20 15.14 4.55
N LEU A 33 19.91 14.01 4.52
CA LEU A 33 19.55 12.77 5.19
C LEU A 33 19.67 12.86 6.73
N GLU A 34 20.69 13.54 7.25
CA GLU A 34 20.82 13.75 8.71
C GLU A 34 19.71 14.66 9.27
N PHE A 35 19.29 15.68 8.54
CA PHE A 35 18.20 16.57 8.99
C PHE A 35 16.83 15.89 8.93
N ARG A 36 16.63 14.93 8.01
CA ARG A 36 15.38 14.14 7.89
C ARG A 36 15.33 12.97 8.87
N ARG A 37 16.44 12.32 9.20
CA ARG A 37 16.52 11.29 10.26
C ARG A 37 16.05 11.78 11.63
N VAL A 38 16.06 13.07 11.90
CA VAL A 38 15.57 13.65 13.16
C VAL A 38 14.03 13.68 13.22
N LEU A 39 13.31 13.61 12.07
CA LEU A 39 11.85 13.66 12.02
C LEU A 39 11.16 12.29 12.28
N PHE A 40 11.86 11.18 12.09
CA PHE A 40 11.32 9.83 12.32
C PHE A 40 11.88 9.16 13.60
N ARG A 41 11.83 9.86 14.74
CA ARG A 41 12.27 9.28 16.04
C ARG A 41 11.37 8.19 16.61
N SER A 42 10.14 8.01 16.07
CA SER A 42 9.25 6.89 16.33
C SER A 42 8.31 6.79 15.13
N PRO A 43 8.49 5.84 14.22
CA PRO A 43 7.59 5.65 13.09
C PRO A 43 6.24 5.21 13.62
N THR A 44 5.25 6.10 13.55
CA THR A 44 3.85 5.75 13.83
C THR A 44 3.12 5.60 12.50
N ALA A 45 2.06 4.78 12.47
CA ALA A 45 1.23 4.62 11.28
C ALA A 45 0.76 5.98 10.72
N ASN A 46 0.31 6.88 11.59
CA ASN A 46 -0.10 8.24 11.20
C ASN A 46 1.07 9.07 10.64
N GLY A 47 2.27 8.91 11.19
CA GLY A 47 3.48 9.54 10.67
C GLY A 47 3.80 9.11 9.25
N VAL A 48 3.72 7.80 8.96
CA VAL A 48 3.95 7.24 7.61
C VAL A 48 2.86 7.69 6.63
N ARG A 49 1.57 7.64 7.02
CA ARG A 49 0.45 8.14 6.18
C ARG A 49 0.68 9.59 5.77
N ARG A 50 1.00 10.47 6.72
CA ARG A 50 1.26 11.89 6.45
C ARG A 50 2.48 12.09 5.57
N ALA A 51 3.59 11.42 5.89
CA ALA A 51 4.81 11.53 5.08
C ALA A 51 4.57 11.15 3.62
N PHE A 52 3.78 10.10 3.36
CA PHE A 52 3.41 9.67 2.01
C PHE A 52 2.56 10.72 1.30
N ILE A 53 1.48 11.18 1.95
CA ILE A 53 0.60 12.22 1.39
C ILE A 53 1.36 13.52 1.13
N ASP A 54 2.19 13.98 2.07
CA ASP A 54 2.94 15.22 1.97
C ASP A 54 4.02 15.14 0.87
N PHE A 55 4.70 13.99 0.76
CA PHE A 55 5.71 13.75 -0.28
C PHE A 55 5.09 13.85 -1.68
N PHE A 56 4.05 13.07 -1.95
CA PHE A 56 3.39 13.08 -3.25
C PHE A 56 2.60 14.36 -3.51
N GLY A 57 2.01 14.97 -2.47
CA GLY A 57 1.42 16.31 -2.55
C GLY A 57 2.43 17.37 -2.98
N GLY A 58 3.67 17.30 -2.46
CA GLY A 58 4.79 18.12 -2.89
C GLY A 58 5.20 17.94 -4.35
N HIS A 59 4.90 16.78 -4.93
CA HIS A 59 5.09 16.44 -6.35
C HIS A 59 3.83 16.65 -7.20
N GLY A 60 2.85 17.41 -6.71
CA GLY A 60 1.67 17.82 -7.47
C GLY A 60 0.54 16.77 -7.53
N HIS A 61 0.58 15.73 -6.71
CA HIS A 61 -0.51 14.77 -6.61
C HIS A 61 -1.66 15.35 -5.78
N HIS A 62 -2.89 15.19 -6.28
CA HIS A 62 -4.09 15.51 -5.50
C HIS A 62 -4.30 14.46 -4.42
N HIS A 63 -4.49 14.91 -3.17
CA HIS A 63 -4.83 13.98 -2.09
C HIS A 63 -6.32 13.64 -2.14
N GLU A 64 -6.61 12.37 -2.45
CA GLU A 64 -7.95 11.81 -2.40
C GLU A 64 -8.13 11.00 -1.13
N VAL A 65 -9.27 11.15 -0.47
CA VAL A 65 -9.59 10.39 0.74
C VAL A 65 -9.86 8.93 0.40
N SER A 66 -9.68 8.04 1.39
CA SER A 66 -9.97 6.62 1.22
C SER A 66 -11.41 6.38 0.75
N GLY A 67 -11.57 5.64 -0.33
CA GLY A 67 -12.88 5.19 -0.78
C GLY A 67 -13.48 4.13 0.17
N SER A 68 -14.77 3.81 -0.07
CA SER A 68 -15.46 2.73 0.65
C SER A 68 -14.83 1.37 0.33
N LEU A 69 -14.89 0.44 1.29
CA LEU A 69 -14.59 -0.98 1.08
C LEU A 69 -15.60 -1.67 0.16
N ILE A 70 -16.75 -1.03 -0.09
CA ILE A 70 -17.76 -1.47 -1.08
C ILE A 70 -17.45 -0.77 -2.40
N PRO A 71 -16.81 -1.41 -3.38
CA PRO A 71 -16.46 -0.78 -4.64
C PRO A 71 -17.70 -0.52 -5.49
N HIS A 72 -17.62 0.47 -6.38
CA HIS A 72 -18.63 0.70 -7.42
C HIS A 72 -18.57 -0.38 -8.52
N ASP A 73 -17.46 -1.05 -8.68
CA ASP A 73 -17.28 -2.15 -9.65
C ASP A 73 -18.05 -3.39 -9.20
N PRO A 74 -19.03 -3.87 -9.98
CA PRO A 74 -19.85 -5.03 -9.62
C PRO A 74 -19.08 -6.36 -9.69
N THR A 75 -17.93 -6.40 -10.35
CA THR A 75 -17.08 -7.60 -10.46
C THR A 75 -16.30 -7.89 -9.20
N LEU A 76 -16.17 -6.91 -8.31
CA LEU A 76 -15.43 -7.02 -7.06
C LEU A 76 -16.34 -7.06 -5.84
N LEU A 77 -16.06 -7.97 -4.91
CA LEU A 77 -16.75 -8.00 -3.61
C LEU A 77 -16.31 -6.82 -2.74
N PHE A 78 -15.01 -6.54 -2.69
CA PHE A 78 -14.43 -5.49 -1.86
C PHE A 78 -13.40 -4.68 -2.64
N THR A 79 -13.05 -3.51 -2.11
CA THR A 79 -11.90 -2.73 -2.57
C THR A 79 -10.62 -3.46 -2.16
N VAL A 80 -9.98 -4.13 -3.12
CA VAL A 80 -8.81 -5.03 -2.91
C VAL A 80 -7.47 -4.32 -3.12
N ALA A 81 -7.50 -3.13 -3.75
CA ALA A 81 -6.30 -2.34 -4.05
C ALA A 81 -6.63 -0.85 -4.11
N GLY A 82 -5.61 -0.01 -3.96
CA GLY A 82 -5.72 1.45 -3.97
C GLY A 82 -6.32 2.03 -5.25
N MET A 83 -6.09 1.36 -6.38
CA MET A 83 -6.57 1.79 -7.68
C MET A 83 -8.07 1.57 -7.94
N VAL A 84 -8.74 0.70 -7.18
CA VAL A 84 -10.13 0.31 -7.46
C VAL A 84 -11.10 1.49 -7.58
N PRO A 85 -11.06 2.51 -6.70
CA PRO A 85 -11.87 3.71 -6.86
C PRO A 85 -11.57 4.52 -8.13
N PHE A 86 -10.36 4.38 -8.69
CA PHE A 86 -9.88 5.13 -9.85
C PHE A 86 -10.02 4.36 -11.18
N LYS A 87 -10.50 3.11 -11.16
CA LYS A 87 -10.66 2.29 -12.38
C LYS A 87 -11.30 3.04 -13.56
N PRO A 88 -12.41 3.80 -13.38
CA PRO A 88 -13.04 4.51 -14.50
C PRO A 88 -12.11 5.51 -15.21
N TYR A 89 -11.12 6.05 -14.50
CA TYR A 89 -10.14 6.99 -15.06
C TYR A 89 -9.07 6.26 -15.88
N PHE A 90 -8.62 5.09 -15.41
CA PHE A 90 -7.64 4.27 -16.13
C PHE A 90 -8.19 3.74 -17.46
N VAL A 91 -9.42 3.24 -17.46
CA VAL A 91 -10.06 2.68 -18.67
C VAL A 91 -10.72 3.75 -19.56
N GLY A 92 -10.68 5.02 -19.16
CA GLY A 92 -11.24 6.12 -19.95
C GLY A 92 -12.77 6.23 -19.95
N GLU A 93 -13.46 5.51 -19.05
CA GLU A 93 -14.92 5.65 -18.87
C GLU A 93 -15.29 7.06 -18.36
N GLN A 94 -14.40 7.68 -17.61
CA GLN A 94 -14.55 9.03 -17.09
C GLN A 94 -13.21 9.78 -17.24
N PRO A 95 -13.25 11.10 -17.53
CA PRO A 95 -12.04 11.90 -17.48
C PRO A 95 -11.55 12.01 -16.03
N ALA A 96 -10.26 11.79 -15.78
CA ALA A 96 -9.68 12.02 -14.48
C ALA A 96 -9.77 13.51 -14.11
N PRO A 97 -10.26 13.85 -12.90
CA PRO A 97 -10.37 15.26 -12.48
C PRO A 97 -9.01 15.90 -12.19
N TRP A 98 -7.99 15.09 -12.02
CA TRP A 98 -6.58 15.48 -11.80
C TRP A 98 -5.65 14.59 -12.64
N PRO A 99 -4.49 15.09 -13.08
CA PRO A 99 -3.54 14.26 -13.83
C PRO A 99 -2.85 13.20 -12.94
N ARG A 100 -2.75 13.46 -11.64
CA ARG A 100 -2.14 12.55 -10.64
C ARG A 100 -2.83 12.64 -9.29
N ALA A 101 -2.87 11.53 -8.55
CA ALA A 101 -3.50 11.44 -7.24
C ALA A 101 -2.64 10.65 -6.25
N VAL A 102 -2.88 10.88 -4.94
CA VAL A 102 -2.31 10.10 -3.84
C VAL A 102 -3.42 9.78 -2.83
N THR A 103 -3.40 8.56 -2.30
CA THR A 103 -4.36 8.13 -1.27
C THR A 103 -3.74 7.13 -0.29
N VAL A 104 -4.35 7.01 0.88
CA VAL A 104 -4.17 5.89 1.81
C VAL A 104 -5.48 5.12 1.82
N GLN A 105 -5.57 4.07 1.02
CA GLN A 105 -6.81 3.34 0.77
C GLN A 105 -7.00 2.17 1.72
N LYS A 106 -8.15 2.10 2.36
CA LYS A 106 -8.63 0.89 3.05
C LYS A 106 -8.84 -0.24 2.04
N CYS A 107 -8.27 -1.41 2.31
CA CYS A 107 -8.39 -2.58 1.44
C CYS A 107 -8.83 -3.81 2.22
N VAL A 108 -9.61 -4.68 1.56
CA VAL A 108 -9.99 -5.99 2.10
C VAL A 108 -9.75 -7.08 1.08
N ARG A 109 -8.94 -8.09 1.45
CA ARG A 109 -8.65 -9.29 0.67
C ARG A 109 -9.14 -10.53 1.41
N ALA A 110 -10.43 -10.84 1.28
CA ALA A 110 -11.08 -11.93 1.99
C ALA A 110 -12.03 -12.77 1.11
N GLY A 111 -11.84 -12.71 -0.20
CA GLY A 111 -12.62 -13.47 -1.19
C GLY A 111 -12.31 -13.05 -2.62
N GLY A 112 -12.74 -13.85 -3.60
CA GLY A 112 -12.42 -13.64 -5.01
C GLY A 112 -10.98 -14.04 -5.35
N LYS A 113 -10.40 -13.40 -6.36
CA LYS A 113 -9.04 -13.67 -6.84
C LYS A 113 -7.98 -13.33 -5.78
N HIS A 114 -8.14 -12.20 -5.09
CA HIS A 114 -7.26 -11.76 -4.01
C HIS A 114 -7.88 -12.19 -2.67
N ASN A 115 -7.36 -13.28 -2.08
CA ASN A 115 -7.91 -13.85 -0.86
C ASN A 115 -6.80 -14.30 0.09
N ASP A 116 -6.52 -13.49 1.10
CA ASP A 116 -5.47 -13.76 2.10
C ASP A 116 -6.00 -14.45 3.36
N LEU A 117 -7.32 -14.74 3.42
CA LEU A 117 -8.00 -15.21 4.63
C LEU A 117 -7.35 -16.43 5.29
N ASP A 118 -6.86 -17.38 4.49
CA ASP A 118 -6.29 -18.62 5.00
C ASP A 118 -4.85 -18.46 5.49
N GLU A 119 -4.12 -17.45 4.99
CA GLU A 119 -2.74 -17.11 5.37
C GLU A 119 -2.66 -16.25 6.64
N VAL A 120 -3.75 -15.53 6.97
CA VAL A 120 -3.82 -14.64 8.13
C VAL A 120 -3.53 -15.38 9.43
N GLY A 121 -2.59 -14.82 10.20
CA GLY A 121 -2.12 -15.34 11.48
C GLY A 121 -1.04 -16.42 11.38
N ARG A 122 -0.80 -16.95 10.16
CA ARG A 122 0.19 -18.01 9.89
C ARG A 122 1.48 -17.46 9.32
N THR A 123 1.39 -16.40 8.54
CA THR A 123 2.53 -15.69 7.94
C THR A 123 2.84 -14.41 8.71
N SER A 124 4.01 -13.86 8.47
CA SER A 124 4.50 -12.63 9.09
C SER A 124 3.86 -11.35 8.53
N ARG A 125 3.09 -11.43 7.41
CA ARG A 125 2.72 -10.26 6.59
C ARG A 125 1.30 -10.21 6.04
N HIS A 126 0.53 -11.32 6.00
CA HIS A 126 -0.80 -11.34 5.37
C HIS A 126 -1.90 -10.89 6.34
N LEU A 127 -2.74 -9.98 5.85
CA LEU A 127 -3.86 -9.38 6.56
C LEU A 127 -5.10 -9.42 5.66
N THR A 128 -6.30 -9.62 6.23
CA THR A 128 -7.54 -9.47 5.44
C THR A 128 -7.91 -8.00 5.28
N PHE A 129 -7.71 -7.16 6.29
CA PHE A 129 -7.83 -5.71 6.21
C PHE A 129 -6.44 -5.08 6.36
N PHE A 130 -6.09 -4.19 5.44
CA PHE A 130 -4.85 -3.43 5.48
C PHE A 130 -5.02 -2.08 4.80
N GLU A 131 -4.05 -1.20 5.01
CA GLU A 131 -4.02 0.10 4.36
C GLU A 131 -2.97 0.10 3.25
N MET A 132 -3.38 0.56 2.07
CA MET A 132 -2.52 0.65 0.90
C MET A 132 -2.21 2.12 0.61
N LEU A 133 -0.94 2.49 0.69
CA LEU A 133 -0.42 3.76 0.25
C LEU A 133 -0.29 3.72 -1.28
N GLY A 134 -1.02 4.57 -1.98
CA GLY A 134 -1.05 4.56 -3.44
C GLY A 134 -0.81 5.94 -4.04
N ASN A 135 0.06 6.00 -5.05
CA ASN A 135 0.20 7.15 -5.94
C ASN A 135 -0.13 6.73 -7.38
N PHE A 136 -0.81 7.61 -8.08
CA PHE A 136 -1.43 7.35 -9.37
C PHE A 136 -1.10 8.43 -10.37
N SER A 137 -0.89 8.01 -11.63
CA SER A 137 -0.78 8.90 -12.80
C SER A 137 -1.79 8.46 -13.85
N PHE A 138 -2.59 9.39 -14.31
CA PHE A 138 -3.59 9.17 -15.37
C PHE A 138 -3.08 9.75 -16.70
N GLY A 139 -2.00 9.14 -17.24
CA GLY A 139 -1.37 9.56 -18.46
C GLY A 139 -0.49 10.82 -18.35
N ASP A 140 -0.06 11.20 -17.13
CA ASP A 140 0.77 12.39 -16.91
C ASP A 140 2.26 12.05 -16.80
N TYR A 141 2.62 11.09 -15.95
CA TYR A 141 3.98 10.52 -15.89
C TYR A 141 3.92 8.99 -15.98
N PHE A 142 5.06 8.37 -16.24
CA PHE A 142 5.14 6.92 -16.39
C PHE A 142 6.32 6.33 -15.61
N LYS A 143 6.97 5.27 -16.11
CA LYS A 143 7.93 4.43 -15.39
C LYS A 143 9.07 5.20 -14.72
N SER A 144 9.73 6.11 -15.46
CA SER A 144 10.94 6.81 -14.97
C SER A 144 10.65 7.61 -13.69
N GLU A 145 9.62 8.46 -13.72
CA GLU A 145 9.25 9.24 -12.54
C GLU A 145 8.68 8.37 -11.42
N ALA A 146 7.91 7.32 -11.76
CA ALA A 146 7.36 6.41 -10.76
C ALA A 146 8.47 5.70 -9.96
N CYS A 147 9.48 5.17 -10.65
CA CYS A 147 10.63 4.52 -10.01
C CYS A 147 11.46 5.52 -9.18
N ALA A 148 11.69 6.73 -9.73
CA ALA A 148 12.42 7.77 -9.03
C ALA A 148 11.70 8.23 -7.75
N PHE A 149 10.40 8.48 -7.80
CA PHE A 149 9.60 8.84 -6.62
C PHE A 149 9.60 7.74 -5.56
N ALA A 150 9.40 6.49 -5.98
CA ALA A 150 9.38 5.37 -5.05
C ALA A 150 10.73 5.22 -4.34
N TRP A 151 11.83 5.28 -5.08
CA TRP A 151 13.18 5.20 -4.51
C TRP A 151 13.49 6.36 -3.57
N GLU A 152 13.19 7.59 -3.97
CA GLU A 152 13.37 8.77 -3.12
C GLU A 152 12.55 8.64 -1.83
N PHE A 153 11.30 8.19 -1.93
CA PHE A 153 10.45 8.05 -0.75
C PHE A 153 11.01 7.02 0.23
N VAL A 154 11.36 5.80 -0.22
CA VAL A 154 11.83 4.75 0.70
C VAL A 154 13.21 5.06 1.27
N THR A 155 14.12 5.65 0.48
CA THR A 155 15.49 5.91 0.92
C THR A 155 15.67 7.25 1.63
N ALA A 156 15.17 8.36 1.05
CA ALA A 156 15.38 9.69 1.60
C ALA A 156 14.32 10.08 2.63
N ASN A 157 13.04 9.71 2.43
CA ASN A 157 11.97 10.11 3.35
C ASN A 157 11.81 9.12 4.50
N LEU A 158 11.76 7.81 4.22
CA LEU A 158 11.65 6.78 5.25
C LEU A 158 13.01 6.41 5.85
N GLY A 159 14.11 6.67 5.16
CA GLY A 159 15.47 6.41 5.62
C GLY A 159 15.85 4.93 5.62
N LEU A 160 15.23 4.13 4.76
CA LEU A 160 15.60 2.74 4.58
C LEU A 160 16.98 2.64 3.92
N ASP A 161 17.77 1.65 4.37
CA ASP A 161 19.09 1.38 3.83
C ASP A 161 19.02 0.85 2.40
N PRO A 162 19.55 1.58 1.40
CA PRO A 162 19.54 1.14 0.01
C PRO A 162 20.23 -0.23 -0.21
N GLU A 163 21.19 -0.58 0.65
CA GLU A 163 21.90 -1.87 0.55
C GLU A 163 21.03 -3.06 0.94
N ARG A 164 19.89 -2.83 1.58
CA ARG A 164 18.91 -3.86 1.94
C ARG A 164 17.69 -3.88 1.02
N LEU A 165 17.65 -2.99 0.02
CA LEU A 165 16.55 -2.93 -0.95
C LEU A 165 16.88 -3.77 -2.18
N TRP A 166 15.90 -4.52 -2.65
CA TRP A 166 15.93 -5.30 -3.88
C TRP A 166 14.78 -4.87 -4.79
N ILE A 167 14.98 -4.97 -6.08
CA ILE A 167 13.99 -4.64 -7.10
C ILE A 167 13.69 -5.89 -7.91
N THR A 168 12.41 -6.09 -8.22
CA THR A 168 12.01 -7.04 -9.25
C THR A 168 11.32 -6.32 -10.39
N VAL A 169 11.46 -6.85 -11.60
CA VAL A 169 10.82 -6.36 -12.83
C VAL A 169 10.28 -7.53 -13.63
N HIS A 170 9.27 -7.30 -14.45
CA HIS A 170 8.76 -8.34 -15.35
C HIS A 170 9.80 -8.76 -16.38
N VAL A 171 9.86 -10.06 -16.70
CA VAL A 171 10.85 -10.64 -17.65
C VAL A 171 10.91 -9.95 -19.00
N SER A 172 9.82 -9.35 -19.47
CA SER A 172 9.73 -8.63 -20.75
C SER A 172 9.95 -7.13 -20.63
N ASP A 173 10.19 -6.57 -19.43
CA ASP A 173 10.27 -5.12 -19.22
C ASP A 173 11.71 -4.62 -19.10
N ASP A 174 12.42 -4.66 -20.25
CA ASP A 174 13.80 -4.16 -20.36
C ASP A 174 13.90 -2.65 -20.02
N GLU A 175 12.83 -1.89 -20.27
CA GLU A 175 12.78 -0.46 -19.99
C GLU A 175 12.80 -0.20 -18.49
N ALA A 176 11.98 -0.92 -17.70
CA ALA A 176 11.94 -0.78 -16.25
C ALA A 176 13.29 -1.15 -15.62
N GLU A 177 13.92 -2.25 -16.08
CA GLU A 177 15.27 -2.62 -15.61
C GLU A 177 16.30 -1.52 -15.90
N ALA A 178 16.30 -0.98 -17.11
CA ALA A 178 17.22 0.09 -17.49
C ALA A 178 17.00 1.36 -16.63
N ILE A 179 15.74 1.73 -16.36
CA ILE A 179 15.40 2.86 -15.48
C ILE A 179 15.97 2.64 -14.07
N TRP A 180 15.74 1.48 -13.46
CA TRP A 180 16.24 1.18 -12.13
C TRP A 180 17.77 1.22 -12.07
N ARG A 181 18.44 0.59 -13.06
CA ARG A 181 19.91 0.52 -13.10
C ARG A 181 20.57 1.84 -13.47
N ASP A 182 20.12 2.48 -14.55
CA ASP A 182 20.86 3.56 -15.21
C ASP A 182 20.39 4.95 -14.75
N GLU A 183 19.11 5.13 -14.39
CA GLU A 183 18.55 6.42 -13.97
C GLU A 183 18.47 6.53 -12.44
N VAL A 184 17.97 5.49 -11.77
CA VAL A 184 17.82 5.45 -10.30
C VAL A 184 19.14 5.07 -9.64
N GLY A 185 19.95 4.20 -10.27
CA GLY A 185 21.27 3.81 -9.80
C GLY A 185 21.27 2.60 -8.87
N VAL A 186 20.25 1.73 -8.97
CA VAL A 186 20.23 0.45 -8.24
C VAL A 186 21.28 -0.49 -8.84
N PRO A 187 22.15 -1.12 -8.04
CA PRO A 187 23.11 -2.10 -8.53
C PRO A 187 22.42 -3.25 -9.30
N ALA A 188 22.97 -3.63 -10.45
CA ALA A 188 22.36 -4.66 -11.32
C ALA A 188 22.15 -6.00 -10.60
N GLU A 189 23.03 -6.36 -9.67
CA GLU A 189 22.92 -7.58 -8.84
C GLU A 189 21.75 -7.56 -7.85
N ARG A 190 21.11 -6.40 -7.66
CA ARG A 190 19.91 -6.24 -6.80
C ARG A 190 18.63 -6.07 -7.62
N ILE A 191 18.69 -6.26 -8.94
CA ILE A 191 17.54 -6.26 -9.83
C ILE A 191 17.33 -7.67 -10.35
N GLN A 192 16.13 -8.22 -10.14
CA GLN A 192 15.79 -9.57 -10.60
C GLN A 192 14.57 -9.53 -11.50
N ARG A 193 14.48 -10.49 -12.43
CA ARG A 193 13.37 -10.63 -13.37
C ARG A 193 12.47 -11.78 -12.92
N LEU A 194 11.17 -11.49 -12.76
CA LEU A 194 10.15 -12.48 -12.49
C LEU A 194 9.08 -12.44 -13.58
N ASP A 195 8.31 -13.49 -13.72
CA ASP A 195 7.28 -13.59 -14.78
C ASP A 195 5.89 -13.21 -14.22
N GLU A 196 5.07 -14.17 -13.89
CA GLU A 196 3.69 -13.93 -13.42
C GLU A 196 3.63 -13.10 -12.13
N GLU A 197 4.62 -13.17 -11.26
CA GLU A 197 4.71 -12.38 -10.03
C GLU A 197 4.80 -10.87 -10.32
N ASN A 198 5.50 -10.51 -11.40
CA ASN A 198 5.64 -9.11 -11.84
C ASN A 198 4.66 -8.73 -12.97
N TYR A 199 3.51 -9.40 -13.05
CA TYR A 199 2.41 -9.01 -13.95
C TYR A 199 1.10 -8.87 -13.17
N TRP A 200 0.73 -7.63 -12.89
CA TRP A 200 -0.46 -7.35 -12.08
C TRP A 200 -1.74 -7.29 -12.92
N ARG A 201 -2.83 -7.86 -12.37
CA ARG A 201 -4.18 -7.85 -12.95
C ARG A 201 -5.18 -7.53 -11.84
N MET A 202 -6.08 -6.59 -12.08
CA MET A 202 -7.10 -6.20 -11.10
C MET A 202 -8.02 -7.38 -10.73
N ALA A 203 -8.51 -8.09 -11.76
CA ALA A 203 -9.38 -9.27 -11.62
C ALA A 203 -9.20 -10.20 -12.85
N GLU A 204 -10.20 -11.01 -13.16
CA GLU A 204 -10.25 -11.77 -14.43
C GLU A 204 -10.31 -10.83 -15.64
N THR A 205 -10.92 -9.64 -15.42
CA THR A 205 -11.04 -8.57 -16.41
C THR A 205 -10.67 -7.24 -15.81
N GLY A 206 -10.28 -6.27 -16.65
CA GLY A 206 -9.96 -4.90 -16.25
C GLY A 206 -8.49 -4.52 -16.48
N PRO A 207 -8.06 -3.39 -15.93
CA PRO A 207 -6.71 -2.87 -16.14
C PRO A 207 -5.64 -3.84 -15.66
N CYS A 208 -4.55 -3.93 -16.43
CA CYS A 208 -3.42 -4.79 -16.14
C CYS A 208 -2.13 -4.24 -16.77
N GLY A 209 -1.00 -4.79 -16.35
CA GLY A 209 0.30 -4.49 -16.92
C GLY A 209 1.45 -5.11 -16.14
N PRO A 210 2.66 -5.06 -16.71
CA PRO A 210 3.86 -5.44 -15.98
C PRO A 210 4.05 -4.52 -14.78
N CYS A 211 4.68 -5.04 -13.75
CA CYS A 211 4.97 -4.26 -12.56
C CYS A 211 6.42 -4.44 -12.10
N SER A 212 6.83 -3.56 -11.23
CA SER A 212 8.10 -3.62 -10.53
C SER A 212 7.85 -3.52 -9.04
N GLU A 213 8.54 -4.34 -8.26
CA GLU A 213 8.35 -4.39 -6.82
C GLU A 213 9.63 -4.04 -6.08
N ILE A 214 9.46 -3.39 -4.93
CA ILE A 214 10.54 -3.08 -3.99
C ILE A 214 10.42 -4.01 -2.81
N PHE A 215 11.51 -4.76 -2.54
CA PHE A 215 11.62 -5.68 -1.43
C PHE A 215 12.62 -5.18 -0.40
N TRP A 216 12.36 -5.52 0.87
CA TRP A 216 13.28 -5.34 1.97
C TRP A 216 13.90 -6.67 2.38
N ASP A 217 15.23 -6.75 2.40
CA ASP A 217 15.98 -7.90 2.93
C ASP A 217 16.06 -7.79 4.46
N LYS A 218 15.38 -8.69 5.17
CA LYS A 218 15.43 -8.80 6.63
C LYS A 218 16.75 -9.34 7.15
N GLY A 219 17.54 -9.97 6.29
CA GLY A 219 18.84 -10.50 6.62
C GLY A 219 18.89 -12.04 6.73
N PRO A 220 20.09 -12.60 6.97
CA PRO A 220 20.36 -14.03 6.85
C PRO A 220 19.65 -14.90 7.90
N ASP A 221 19.18 -14.34 9.00
CA ASP A 221 18.44 -15.07 10.03
C ASP A 221 17.04 -15.50 9.58
N PHE A 222 16.54 -14.93 8.47
CA PHE A 222 15.18 -15.13 7.94
C PHE A 222 15.12 -16.02 6.70
N GLY A 223 16.24 -16.46 6.17
CA GLY A 223 16.26 -17.34 4.98
C GLY A 223 17.58 -17.28 4.22
N GLU A 224 17.64 -18.04 3.17
CA GLU A 224 18.82 -18.14 2.32
C GLU A 224 19.04 -16.85 1.53
N ASP A 225 20.26 -16.67 1.03
CA ASP A 225 20.58 -15.59 0.11
C ASP A 225 20.05 -15.91 -1.30
N GLY A 226 19.99 -14.88 -2.16
CA GLY A 226 19.56 -15.06 -3.55
C GLY A 226 18.52 -14.07 -4.02
N GLY A 227 18.18 -13.08 -3.20
CA GLY A 227 17.18 -12.06 -3.51
C GLY A 227 15.74 -12.61 -3.51
N PRO A 228 14.75 -11.79 -3.91
CA PRO A 228 13.34 -12.18 -3.93
C PRO A 228 13.04 -13.44 -4.73
N ALA A 229 13.77 -13.67 -5.85
CA ALA A 229 13.56 -14.82 -6.72
C ALA A 229 13.90 -16.17 -6.08
N HIS A 230 14.80 -16.21 -5.10
CA HIS A 230 15.37 -17.46 -4.59
C HIS A 230 15.47 -17.53 -3.06
N GLY A 231 15.50 -16.40 -2.37
CA GLY A 231 15.74 -16.33 -0.93
C GLY A 231 14.52 -16.50 -0.03
N GLY A 232 13.32 -16.60 -0.63
CA GLY A 232 12.06 -16.85 0.06
C GLY A 232 11.43 -15.60 0.70
N ASP A 233 10.13 -15.67 0.86
CA ASP A 233 9.26 -14.58 1.27
C ASP A 233 9.39 -14.15 2.74
N GLU A 234 9.96 -14.98 3.60
CA GLU A 234 10.20 -14.63 5.01
C GLU A 234 11.42 -13.72 5.16
N ARG A 235 12.40 -13.82 4.25
CA ARG A 235 13.57 -12.94 4.22
C ARG A 235 13.31 -11.68 3.40
N PHE A 236 12.78 -11.84 2.17
CA PHE A 236 12.56 -10.73 1.25
C PHE A 236 11.09 -10.33 1.27
N ILE A 237 10.78 -9.26 2.00
CA ILE A 237 9.40 -8.75 2.12
C ILE A 237 9.15 -7.71 1.06
N GLU A 238 8.18 -7.96 0.18
CA GLU A 238 7.62 -6.94 -0.70
C GLU A 238 6.99 -5.82 0.15
N ILE A 239 7.49 -4.59 -0.02
CA ILE A 239 6.97 -3.40 0.65
C ILE A 239 6.21 -2.47 -0.28
N TRP A 240 6.47 -2.51 -1.59
CA TRP A 240 5.81 -1.65 -2.58
C TRP A 240 5.76 -2.31 -3.94
N ASN A 241 4.60 -2.25 -4.60
CA ASN A 241 4.40 -2.66 -5.98
C ASN A 241 4.08 -1.44 -6.85
N LEU A 242 4.80 -1.26 -7.97
CA LEU A 242 4.63 -0.21 -8.97
C LEU A 242 4.09 -0.86 -10.24
N VAL A 243 2.82 -0.65 -10.53
CA VAL A 243 2.17 -1.21 -11.72
C VAL A 243 2.18 -0.23 -12.87
N PHE A 244 2.72 -0.67 -13.99
CA PHE A 244 2.78 0.08 -15.25
C PHE A 244 1.56 -0.28 -16.09
N MET A 245 0.44 0.38 -15.79
CA MET A 245 -0.86 0.12 -16.42
C MET A 245 -0.82 0.49 -17.90
N GLN A 246 -0.93 -0.51 -18.76
CA GLN A 246 -0.85 -0.35 -20.21
C GLN A 246 -2.01 -1.00 -20.94
N PHE A 247 -2.64 -2.01 -20.35
CA PHE A 247 -3.63 -2.84 -21.01
C PHE A 247 -4.90 -2.99 -20.19
N GLU A 248 -5.99 -3.32 -20.89
CA GLU A 248 -7.24 -3.80 -20.32
C GLU A 248 -7.50 -5.22 -20.84
N GLN A 249 -7.69 -6.16 -19.93
CA GLN A 249 -8.05 -7.54 -20.22
C GLN A 249 -9.59 -7.68 -20.25
N HIS A 250 -10.11 -8.32 -21.30
CA HIS A 250 -11.55 -8.55 -21.51
C HIS A 250 -11.96 -9.99 -21.17
N ASP A 251 -13.28 -10.24 -21.07
CA ASP A 251 -13.87 -11.56 -20.73
C ASP A 251 -13.44 -12.69 -21.66
N ASP A 252 -13.14 -12.39 -22.93
CA ASP A 252 -12.67 -13.36 -23.92
C ASP A 252 -11.15 -13.62 -23.85
N GLY A 253 -10.46 -13.01 -22.88
CA GLY A 253 -9.01 -13.08 -22.71
C GLY A 253 -8.21 -12.17 -23.63
N SER A 254 -8.86 -11.42 -24.52
CA SER A 254 -8.19 -10.41 -25.33
C SER A 254 -7.71 -9.23 -24.50
N MET A 255 -6.64 -8.58 -24.96
CA MET A 255 -6.11 -7.37 -24.35
C MET A 255 -6.14 -6.20 -25.31
N THR A 256 -6.58 -5.04 -24.85
CA THR A 256 -6.52 -3.77 -25.56
C THR A 256 -5.66 -2.78 -24.81
N SER A 257 -5.00 -1.87 -25.53
CA SER A 257 -4.23 -0.80 -24.88
C SER A 257 -5.17 0.18 -24.16
N LEU A 258 -4.77 0.61 -22.98
CA LEU A 258 -5.44 1.71 -22.28
C LEU A 258 -5.33 3.01 -23.08
N PRO A 259 -6.23 4.00 -22.85
CA PRO A 259 -6.19 5.29 -23.53
C PRO A 259 -4.86 6.03 -23.39
N ALA A 260 -4.20 5.87 -22.24
CA ALA A 260 -2.86 6.37 -21.99
C ALA A 260 -2.12 5.43 -21.02
N PRO A 261 -0.79 5.26 -21.18
CA PRO A 261 0.04 4.60 -20.17
C PRO A 261 -0.12 5.32 -18.83
N SER A 262 -0.39 4.59 -17.79
CA SER A 262 -0.76 5.12 -16.48
C SER A 262 0.01 4.40 -15.37
N ILE A 263 0.10 5.04 -14.21
CA ILE A 263 0.76 4.47 -13.03
C ILE A 263 -0.27 4.19 -11.96
N ASP A 264 -0.21 2.97 -11.43
CA ASP A 264 -0.83 2.55 -10.18
C ASP A 264 0.25 2.04 -9.26
N THR A 265 0.29 2.48 -8.01
CA THR A 265 1.20 1.90 -7.04
C THR A 265 0.49 1.50 -5.75
N GLY A 266 1.01 0.49 -5.08
CA GLY A 266 0.48 0.02 -3.81
C GLY A 266 1.58 -0.41 -2.85
N ALA A 267 1.78 0.37 -1.78
CA ALA A 267 2.67 0.03 -0.69
C ALA A 267 1.87 -0.34 0.57
N GLY A 268 2.17 -1.49 1.17
CA GLY A 268 1.49 -1.94 2.39
C GLY A 268 1.94 -1.13 3.60
N LEU A 269 1.05 -0.34 4.20
CA LEU A 269 1.37 0.47 5.38
C LEU A 269 1.93 -0.39 6.51
N GLU A 270 1.27 -1.49 6.84
CA GLU A 270 1.66 -2.38 7.94
C GLU A 270 3.01 -3.06 7.68
N ARG A 271 3.31 -3.39 6.40
CA ARG A 271 4.63 -3.94 6.02
C ARG A 271 5.73 -2.89 6.15
N ILE A 272 5.50 -1.67 5.69
CA ILE A 272 6.44 -0.55 5.87
C ILE A 272 6.67 -0.27 7.35
N LEU A 273 5.62 -0.29 8.17
CA LEU A 273 5.74 -0.09 9.62
C LEU A 273 6.61 -1.17 10.27
N SER A 274 6.43 -2.47 9.93
CA SER A 274 7.27 -3.52 10.49
C SER A 274 8.76 -3.30 10.19
N VAL A 275 9.07 -2.85 8.98
CA VAL A 275 10.45 -2.50 8.58
C VAL A 275 10.99 -1.30 9.37
N LEU A 276 10.20 -0.24 9.50
CA LEU A 276 10.60 0.99 10.19
C LEU A 276 10.74 0.81 11.71
N GLU A 277 9.88 0.01 12.31
CA GLU A 277 9.93 -0.34 13.73
C GLU A 277 11.02 -1.38 14.02
N GLY A 278 11.58 -2.02 12.98
CA GLY A 278 12.64 -3.04 13.10
C GLY A 278 12.14 -4.32 13.74
N VAL A 279 10.88 -4.67 13.47
CA VAL A 279 10.24 -5.90 13.99
C VAL A 279 10.09 -6.95 12.90
N ASP A 280 9.94 -8.21 13.29
CA ASP A 280 10.01 -9.36 12.39
C ASP A 280 8.71 -9.63 11.63
N SER A 281 7.60 -9.08 12.13
CA SER A 281 6.29 -9.30 11.52
C SER A 281 5.38 -8.08 11.72
N VAL A 282 4.34 -7.96 10.88
CA VAL A 282 3.30 -6.94 11.06
C VAL A 282 2.59 -7.07 12.41
N TRP A 283 2.58 -8.27 12.99
CA TRP A 283 1.94 -8.58 14.28
C TRP A 283 2.65 -7.93 15.49
N GLU A 284 3.91 -7.55 15.32
CA GLU A 284 4.74 -6.94 16.36
C GLU A 284 4.75 -5.41 16.29
N THR A 285 4.16 -4.81 15.25
CA THR A 285 4.00 -3.36 15.14
C THR A 285 3.18 -2.80 16.31
N GLU A 286 3.38 -1.52 16.63
CA GLU A 286 2.70 -0.88 17.78
C GLU A 286 1.18 -1.09 17.73
N GLU A 287 0.54 -0.90 16.56
CA GLU A 287 -0.91 -1.05 16.43
C GLU A 287 -1.39 -2.46 16.73
N PHE A 288 -0.72 -3.49 16.17
CA PHE A 288 -1.08 -4.89 16.44
C PHE A 288 -0.70 -5.34 17.84
N SER A 289 0.45 -4.92 18.36
CA SER A 289 0.88 -5.25 19.74
C SER A 289 -0.13 -4.78 20.78
N ARG A 290 -0.71 -3.57 20.59
CA ARG A 290 -1.78 -3.06 21.49
C ARG A 290 -3.04 -3.91 21.40
N LEU A 291 -3.43 -4.34 20.20
CA LEU A 291 -4.62 -5.17 20.01
C LEU A 291 -4.39 -6.59 20.53
N LEU A 292 -3.22 -7.19 20.28
CA LEU A 292 -2.82 -8.49 20.83
C LEU A 292 -2.72 -8.46 22.35
N GLY A 293 -2.22 -7.38 22.94
CA GLY A 293 -2.23 -7.17 24.39
C GLY A 293 -3.65 -7.19 24.96
N ARG A 294 -4.61 -6.50 24.32
CA ARG A 294 -6.02 -6.53 24.73
C ARG A 294 -6.64 -7.92 24.60
N ILE A 295 -6.32 -8.67 23.55
CA ILE A 295 -6.75 -10.07 23.40
C ILE A 295 -6.18 -10.93 24.50
N GLY A 296 -4.91 -10.74 24.87
CA GLY A 296 -4.26 -11.43 25.97
C GLY A 296 -4.95 -11.20 27.31
N GLU A 297 -5.32 -9.94 27.61
CA GLU A 297 -6.08 -9.59 28.81
C GLU A 297 -7.46 -10.29 28.85
N LEU A 298 -8.19 -10.26 27.75
CA LEU A 298 -9.54 -10.81 27.65
C LEU A 298 -9.56 -12.35 27.67
N SER A 299 -8.55 -12.98 27.09
CA SER A 299 -8.44 -14.45 27.04
C SER A 299 -7.74 -15.05 28.23
N GLY A 300 -6.97 -14.27 29.01
CA GLY A 300 -6.07 -14.76 30.03
C GLY A 300 -4.84 -15.50 29.50
N VAL A 301 -4.59 -15.45 28.17
CA VAL A 301 -3.46 -16.11 27.50
C VAL A 301 -2.55 -15.01 26.89
N PRO A 302 -1.35 -14.75 27.44
CA PRO A 302 -0.42 -13.78 26.88
C PRO A 302 0.02 -14.18 25.46
N HIS A 303 0.25 -13.20 24.58
CA HIS A 303 0.89 -13.44 23.28
C HIS A 303 2.33 -13.94 23.49
N GLY A 304 2.79 -14.87 22.66
CA GLY A 304 4.07 -15.55 22.84
C GLY A 304 4.00 -16.81 23.71
N SER A 305 2.80 -17.22 24.16
CA SER A 305 2.65 -18.43 25.00
C SER A 305 2.87 -19.72 24.22
N SER A 306 2.44 -19.79 22.97
CA SER A 306 2.69 -20.89 22.04
C SER A 306 2.27 -20.50 20.62
N ASP A 307 2.86 -21.10 19.59
CA ASP A 307 2.50 -20.86 18.19
C ASP A 307 1.00 -21.03 17.91
N ARG A 308 0.38 -22.03 18.54
CA ARG A 308 -1.05 -22.30 18.37
C ARG A 308 -1.94 -21.21 18.93
N THR A 309 -1.61 -20.67 20.10
CA THR A 309 -2.35 -19.58 20.72
C THR A 309 -2.11 -18.29 19.99
N ASP A 310 -0.88 -18.04 19.52
CA ASP A 310 -0.47 -16.84 18.82
C ASP A 310 -1.17 -16.73 17.45
N VAL A 311 -1.26 -17.83 16.70
CA VAL A 311 -2.07 -17.88 15.46
C VAL A 311 -3.53 -17.50 15.74
N SER A 312 -4.12 -18.00 16.83
CA SER A 312 -5.50 -17.67 17.20
C SER A 312 -5.67 -16.19 17.56
N GLN A 313 -4.71 -15.62 18.28
CA GLN A 313 -4.72 -14.21 18.66
C GLN A 313 -4.52 -13.29 17.46
N ARG A 314 -3.61 -13.61 16.55
CA ARG A 314 -3.38 -12.87 15.29
C ARG A 314 -4.63 -12.86 14.40
N ILE A 315 -5.30 -14.02 14.27
CA ILE A 315 -6.57 -14.12 13.56
C ILE A 315 -7.65 -13.25 14.22
N LEU A 316 -7.75 -13.25 15.55
CA LEU A 316 -8.69 -12.38 16.26
C LEU A 316 -8.40 -10.90 16.03
N ALA A 317 -7.13 -10.49 16.08
CA ALA A 317 -6.70 -9.12 15.86
C ALA A 317 -7.06 -8.63 14.45
N ASP A 318 -6.69 -9.40 13.43
CA ASP A 318 -7.04 -9.08 12.04
C ASP A 318 -8.56 -9.03 11.82
N HIS A 319 -9.28 -10.03 12.33
CA HIS A 319 -10.72 -10.13 12.09
C HIS A 319 -11.52 -9.08 12.88
N ALA A 320 -11.01 -8.59 14.00
CA ALA A 320 -11.58 -7.43 14.69
C ALA A 320 -11.45 -6.18 13.82
N ARG A 321 -10.26 -5.92 13.22
CA ARG A 321 -10.06 -4.80 12.29
C ARG A 321 -10.99 -4.93 11.08
N SER A 322 -10.96 -6.07 10.38
CA SER A 322 -11.78 -6.31 9.18
C SER A 322 -13.27 -6.14 9.44
N SER A 323 -13.78 -6.73 10.53
CA SER A 323 -15.21 -6.63 10.88
C SER A 323 -15.61 -5.20 11.21
N THR A 324 -14.78 -4.47 11.96
CA THR A 324 -15.03 -3.08 12.33
C THR A 324 -15.17 -2.21 11.09
N PHE A 325 -14.21 -2.26 10.18
CA PHE A 325 -14.22 -1.42 8.99
C PHE A 325 -15.28 -1.82 7.96
N LEU A 326 -15.53 -3.13 7.76
CA LEU A 326 -16.59 -3.60 6.88
C LEU A 326 -17.98 -3.14 7.36
N ILE A 327 -18.25 -3.26 8.67
CA ILE A 327 -19.53 -2.81 9.25
C ILE A 327 -19.66 -1.29 9.19
N SER A 328 -18.58 -0.56 9.45
CA SER A 328 -18.54 0.92 9.34
C SER A 328 -18.87 1.38 7.91
N ASP A 329 -18.41 0.66 6.90
CA ASP A 329 -18.69 0.95 5.49
C ASP A 329 -20.04 0.39 4.99
N GLY A 330 -20.86 -0.20 5.89
CA GLY A 330 -22.25 -0.60 5.61
C GLY A 330 -22.43 -2.06 5.19
N VAL A 331 -21.43 -2.92 5.36
CA VAL A 331 -21.57 -4.37 5.15
C VAL A 331 -22.19 -5.00 6.39
N PHE A 332 -23.29 -5.74 6.22
CA PHE A 332 -23.91 -6.50 7.31
C PHE A 332 -23.84 -8.01 7.05
N PRO A 333 -23.70 -8.84 8.11
CA PRO A 333 -23.65 -10.28 7.94
C PRO A 333 -24.92 -10.84 7.27
N SER A 334 -24.73 -11.61 6.21
CA SER A 334 -25.82 -12.26 5.47
C SER A 334 -25.44 -13.68 5.02
N ASN A 335 -26.27 -14.32 4.21
CA ASN A 335 -26.00 -15.63 3.63
C ASN A 335 -25.37 -15.57 2.23
N GLU A 336 -25.30 -14.39 1.64
CA GLU A 336 -24.86 -14.17 0.26
C GLU A 336 -23.85 -13.01 0.18
N ASP A 337 -23.09 -12.99 -0.88
CA ASP A 337 -22.18 -11.91 -1.29
C ASP A 337 -21.23 -11.41 -0.18
N ARG A 338 -21.07 -10.10 -0.08
CA ARG A 338 -20.21 -9.40 0.90
C ARG A 338 -20.56 -9.77 2.34
N GLY A 339 -21.86 -9.88 2.63
CA GLY A 339 -22.36 -10.22 3.95
C GLY A 339 -22.03 -11.66 4.35
N TYR A 340 -21.97 -12.59 3.42
CA TYR A 340 -21.49 -13.95 3.66
C TYR A 340 -20.02 -13.97 4.05
N VAL A 341 -19.19 -13.19 3.35
CA VAL A 341 -17.75 -13.10 3.68
C VAL A 341 -17.55 -12.51 5.08
N LEU A 342 -18.24 -11.41 5.41
CA LEU A 342 -18.19 -10.82 6.75
C LEU A 342 -18.65 -11.82 7.83
N ARG A 343 -19.75 -12.55 7.56
CA ARG A 343 -20.21 -13.61 8.47
C ARG A 343 -19.16 -14.72 8.67
N ARG A 344 -18.44 -15.10 7.60
CA ARG A 344 -17.34 -16.08 7.67
C ARG A 344 -16.19 -15.56 8.54
N ILE A 345 -15.79 -14.29 8.38
CA ILE A 345 -14.77 -13.61 9.18
C ILE A 345 -15.16 -13.63 10.67
N ILE A 346 -16.38 -13.16 11.01
CA ILE A 346 -16.87 -13.11 12.38
C ILE A 346 -16.92 -14.51 13.00
N ARG A 347 -17.42 -15.51 12.28
CA ARG A 347 -17.48 -16.89 12.78
C ARG A 347 -16.08 -17.49 13.01
N ARG A 348 -15.11 -17.15 12.15
CA ARG A 348 -13.71 -17.56 12.33
C ARG A 348 -13.12 -16.91 13.57
N ALA A 349 -13.35 -15.61 13.78
CA ALA A 349 -12.95 -14.92 15.01
C ALA A 349 -13.52 -15.57 16.27
N VAL A 350 -14.83 -15.81 16.32
CA VAL A 350 -15.49 -16.47 17.46
C VAL A 350 -14.92 -17.88 17.72
N ARG A 351 -14.63 -18.65 16.67
CA ARG A 351 -13.99 -19.96 16.81
C ARG A 351 -12.60 -19.84 17.45
N HIS A 352 -11.79 -18.86 17.04
CA HIS A 352 -10.46 -18.68 17.59
C HIS A 352 -10.50 -18.13 19.03
N ALA A 353 -11.48 -17.30 19.38
CA ALA A 353 -11.74 -16.92 20.76
C ALA A 353 -12.03 -18.14 21.64
N TRP A 354 -12.92 -19.03 21.16
CA TRP A 354 -13.22 -20.29 21.86
C TRP A 354 -11.98 -21.19 22.01
N LEU A 355 -11.10 -21.27 21.01
CA LEU A 355 -9.85 -22.04 21.08
C LEU A 355 -8.87 -21.47 22.13
N LEU A 356 -8.97 -20.19 22.46
CA LEU A 356 -8.24 -19.53 23.54
C LEU A 356 -8.91 -19.69 24.91
N GLY A 357 -10.07 -20.39 24.97
CA GLY A 357 -10.83 -20.63 26.24
C GLY A 357 -11.84 -19.55 26.59
N VAL A 358 -12.05 -18.54 25.72
CA VAL A 358 -13.02 -17.46 25.94
C VAL A 358 -14.44 -17.98 25.74
N GLN A 359 -15.29 -17.82 26.79
CA GLN A 359 -16.70 -18.25 26.77
C GLN A 359 -17.66 -17.07 26.44
N ASP A 360 -17.29 -15.86 26.83
CA ASP A 360 -18.09 -14.65 26.67
C ASP A 360 -17.85 -13.99 25.30
N PRO A 361 -18.78 -13.16 24.83
CA PRO A 361 -18.60 -12.39 23.58
C PRO A 361 -17.42 -11.42 23.68
N ILE A 362 -16.31 -11.71 23.00
CA ILE A 362 -15.09 -10.89 22.99
C ILE A 362 -15.10 -9.78 21.93
N MET A 363 -15.85 -9.96 20.83
CA MET A 363 -15.80 -9.06 19.68
C MET A 363 -16.18 -7.60 19.99
N PRO A 364 -17.18 -7.30 20.86
CA PRO A 364 -17.46 -5.89 21.22
C PRO A 364 -16.25 -5.17 21.81
N GLU A 365 -15.55 -5.81 22.74
CA GLU A 365 -14.35 -5.26 23.38
C GLU A 365 -13.20 -5.04 22.38
N LEU A 366 -13.07 -5.94 21.40
CA LEU A 366 -12.06 -5.81 20.35
C LEU A 366 -12.41 -4.71 19.35
N VAL A 367 -13.68 -4.51 19.04
CA VAL A 367 -14.14 -3.37 18.21
C VAL A 367 -13.81 -2.06 18.91
N ASP A 368 -14.07 -1.93 20.21
CA ASP A 368 -13.72 -0.73 20.98
C ASP A 368 -12.19 -0.48 20.97
N ALA A 369 -11.39 -1.55 21.07
CA ALA A 369 -9.94 -1.45 20.98
C ALA A 369 -9.49 -0.97 19.57
N VAL A 370 -10.05 -1.51 18.50
CA VAL A 370 -9.77 -1.06 17.12
C VAL A 370 -10.14 0.41 16.94
N VAL A 371 -11.33 0.83 17.40
CA VAL A 371 -11.75 2.24 17.36
C VAL A 371 -10.82 3.14 18.17
N GLY A 372 -10.32 2.65 19.30
CA GLY A 372 -9.35 3.38 20.13
C GLY A 372 -7.97 3.55 19.45
N ILE A 373 -7.55 2.57 18.64
CA ILE A 373 -6.26 2.58 17.93
C ILE A 373 -6.34 3.40 16.64
N MET A 374 -7.33 3.13 15.79
CA MET A 374 -7.39 3.64 14.43
C MET A 374 -8.46 4.74 14.20
N GLY A 375 -9.43 4.85 15.08
CA GLY A 375 -10.59 5.73 14.86
C GLY A 375 -10.27 7.22 14.78
N SER A 376 -9.12 7.69 15.29
CA SER A 376 -8.69 9.09 15.13
C SER A 376 -8.43 9.45 13.67
N ASP A 377 -7.93 8.52 12.90
CA ASP A 377 -7.49 8.74 11.51
C ASP A 377 -8.68 8.73 10.55
N TYR A 378 -9.75 8.02 10.91
CA TYR A 378 -10.97 7.87 10.09
C TYR A 378 -12.16 8.72 10.53
N ARG A 379 -12.14 9.37 11.71
CA ARG A 379 -13.25 10.23 12.21
C ARG A 379 -13.55 11.44 11.33
N SER A 380 -12.62 11.92 10.56
CA SER A 380 -12.83 13.01 9.61
C SER A 380 -13.72 12.59 8.42
N GLU A 381 -13.67 11.31 8.04
CA GLU A 381 -14.49 10.73 6.99
C GLU A 381 -15.94 10.55 7.42
N GLU A 382 -16.19 10.03 8.63
CA GLU A 382 -17.55 9.90 9.20
C GLU A 382 -18.30 11.24 9.27
N ARG A 383 -17.60 12.35 9.56
CA ARG A 383 -18.25 13.69 9.59
C ARG A 383 -18.70 14.16 8.20
N ARG A 384 -18.05 13.74 7.12
CA ARG A 384 -18.47 14.05 5.75
C ARG A 384 -19.67 13.19 5.35
N VAL A 385 -19.59 11.86 5.55
CA VAL A 385 -20.68 10.92 5.29
C VAL A 385 -21.92 11.27 6.14
N GLY A 386 -21.74 11.58 7.42
CA GLY A 386 -22.84 12.00 8.30
C GLY A 386 -23.50 13.33 7.91
N LYS A 387 -22.79 14.26 7.26
CA LYS A 387 -23.38 15.50 6.71
C LYS A 387 -24.18 15.23 5.43
N GLU A 388 -23.67 14.37 4.56
CA GLU A 388 -24.36 13.98 3.32
C GLU A 388 -25.61 13.13 3.59
N CYS A 389 -25.56 12.20 4.56
CA CYS A 389 -26.73 11.45 4.99
C CYS A 389 -27.77 12.37 5.64
N ARG A 390 -27.38 13.34 6.48
CA ARG A 390 -28.34 14.28 7.09
C ARG A 390 -28.97 15.21 6.06
N SER A 391 -28.29 15.56 4.98
CA SER A 391 -28.87 16.39 3.91
C SER A 391 -29.88 15.64 3.04
N ARG A 392 -29.77 14.29 2.92
CA ARG A 392 -30.72 13.43 2.19
C ARG A 392 -31.94 13.00 3.02
N TRP A 393 -31.89 13.14 4.34
CA TRP A 393 -32.99 12.79 5.24
C TRP A 393 -33.68 14.05 5.82
N SER A 394 -33.78 15.10 5.06
CA SER A 394 -34.71 16.19 5.40
C SER A 394 -36.14 15.75 5.12
N PRO A 395 -37.08 15.74 6.09
CA PRO A 395 -38.42 15.22 5.92
C PRO A 395 -39.37 16.13 5.11
N TYR A 396 -38.84 17.07 4.35
CA TYR A 396 -39.61 17.99 3.52
C TYR A 396 -39.00 18.02 2.10
N HIS A 397 -39.40 17.06 1.30
CA HIS A 397 -39.70 17.21 -0.14
C HIS A 397 -40.63 16.07 -0.56
#